data_a92f1330bbb5643d658408872f3ffe18
#
_entry.id   a92f1330bbb5643d658408872f3ffe18
#
_cell.length_a   1.000
_cell.length_b   1.000
_cell.length_c   1.000
_cell.angle_alpha   90.00
_cell.angle_beta   90.00
_cell.angle_gamma   90.00
#
_symmetry.space_group_name_H-M   'P 1'
#
loop_
_entity.id
_entity.type
_entity.pdbx_description
1 polymer ?
#
loop_
_entity_poly.entity_id
_entity_poly.type
_entity_poly.pdbx_seq_one_letter_code
_entity_poly.pdbx_strand_id
1 'polypeptide(L)'
;MNILITILIILGSLVALFLIIALLTKKECRIEKQTVINKSKQEVFNYLKLLKNQEKYSVWVMKDPNINLVYTGTDGTVGATSSWTSNDKNVGIGAQEIINLVDGESMDVEIKFEKPFKATNYAKTTVTTVGDGQTKVSNVFTGRAKFPMNIMNLFMDKLVGRDMQRNLDNVKNNLEK
;
A
#
# COMPACT_ATOMS: atom_id res chain seq x y z
N MET A 1 9.10 48.82 7.78
CA MET A 1 8.90 47.85 6.70
C MET A 1 7.40 47.67 6.55
N ASN A 2 6.86 47.71 5.35
CA ASN A 2 5.40 47.59 5.14
C ASN A 2 4.96 46.17 5.49
N ILE A 3 3.90 46.00 6.30
CA ILE A 3 3.38 44.72 6.76
C ILE A 3 3.15 43.75 5.56
N LEU A 4 2.67 44.29 4.44
CA LEU A 4 2.47 43.51 3.22
C LEU A 4 3.78 42.90 2.69
N ILE A 5 4.86 43.68 2.66
CA ILE A 5 6.20 43.24 2.22
C ILE A 5 6.71 42.12 3.16
N THR A 6 6.52 42.30 4.46
CA THR A 6 6.92 41.29 5.45
C THR A 6 6.19 39.96 5.24
N ILE A 7 4.86 39.98 5.01
CA ILE A 7 4.05 38.81 4.72
C ILE A 7 4.54 38.11 3.44
N LEU A 8 4.82 38.87 2.37
CA LEU A 8 5.31 38.32 1.11
C LEU A 8 6.69 37.65 1.25
N ILE A 9 7.59 38.25 2.04
CA ILE A 9 8.91 37.67 2.32
C ILE A 9 8.77 36.36 3.10
N ILE A 10 7.91 36.31 4.13
CA ILE A 10 7.66 35.09 4.90
C ILE A 10 7.08 33.98 4.01
N LEU A 11 6.07 34.30 3.21
CA LEU A 11 5.45 33.33 2.30
C LEU A 11 6.45 32.81 1.27
N GLY A 12 7.23 33.69 0.66
CA GLY A 12 8.30 33.33 -0.27
C GLY A 12 9.36 32.42 0.36
N SER A 13 9.75 32.71 1.61
CA SER A 13 10.71 31.88 2.36
C SER A 13 10.16 30.50 2.65
N LEU A 14 8.88 30.38 3.02
CA LEU A 14 8.23 29.09 3.26
C LEU A 14 8.13 28.25 1.98
N VAL A 15 7.78 28.86 0.86
CA VAL A 15 7.75 28.17 -0.45
C VAL A 15 9.15 27.74 -0.85
N ALA A 16 10.16 28.60 -0.71
CA ALA A 16 11.55 28.24 -1.01
C ALA A 16 12.02 27.06 -0.13
N LEU A 17 11.74 27.10 1.17
CA LEU A 17 12.07 26.02 2.09
C LEU A 17 11.38 24.71 1.69
N PHE A 18 10.08 24.75 1.36
CA PHE A 18 9.33 23.59 0.87
C PHE A 18 9.99 22.99 -0.39
N LEU A 19 10.34 23.80 -1.36
CA LEU A 19 10.98 23.33 -2.61
C LEU A 19 12.37 22.76 -2.35
N ILE A 20 13.16 23.35 -1.45
CA ILE A 20 14.47 22.83 -1.05
C ILE A 20 14.32 21.45 -0.41
N ILE A 21 13.39 21.28 0.53
CA ILE A 21 13.12 19.98 1.16
C ILE A 21 12.69 18.96 0.08
N ALA A 22 11.81 19.36 -0.84
CA ALA A 22 11.38 18.48 -1.94
C ALA A 22 12.55 18.09 -2.87
N LEU A 23 13.50 18.97 -3.14
CA LEU A 23 14.70 18.66 -3.93
C LEU A 23 15.60 17.63 -3.24
N LEU A 24 15.72 17.71 -1.92
CA LEU A 24 16.54 16.78 -1.12
C LEU A 24 15.84 15.45 -0.84
N THR A 25 14.52 15.40 -0.96
CA THR A 25 13.73 14.19 -0.68
C THR A 25 13.78 13.22 -1.87
N LYS A 26 14.00 11.93 -1.57
CA LYS A 26 13.97 10.86 -2.59
C LYS A 26 12.61 10.81 -3.29
N LYS A 27 12.62 10.62 -4.60
CA LYS A 27 11.39 10.46 -5.40
C LYS A 27 10.74 9.11 -5.21
N GLU A 28 11.50 8.10 -4.82
CA GLU A 28 11.03 6.74 -4.57
C GLU A 28 10.76 6.55 -3.08
N CYS A 29 9.68 5.83 -2.79
CA CYS A 29 9.32 5.40 -1.47
C CYS A 29 9.28 3.87 -1.45
N ARG A 30 9.86 3.27 -0.42
CA ARG A 30 9.81 1.83 -0.14
C ARG A 30 9.43 1.65 1.32
N ILE A 31 8.35 0.94 1.55
CA ILE A 31 7.86 0.59 2.88
C ILE A 31 7.82 -0.92 2.98
N GLU A 32 8.34 -1.46 4.06
CA GLU A 32 8.31 -2.89 4.34
C GLU A 32 7.73 -3.15 5.72
N LYS A 33 6.76 -4.08 5.79
CA LYS A 33 6.16 -4.56 7.03
C LYS A 33 6.18 -6.08 7.04
N GLN A 34 6.33 -6.66 8.23
CA GLN A 34 6.47 -8.09 8.39
C GLN A 34 5.68 -8.58 9.61
N THR A 35 5.24 -9.82 9.54
CA THR A 35 4.66 -10.55 10.67
C THR A 35 5.01 -12.03 10.59
N VAL A 36 4.95 -12.73 11.72
CA VAL A 36 5.06 -14.20 11.76
C VAL A 36 3.70 -14.76 12.12
N ILE A 37 3.25 -15.75 11.32
CA ILE A 37 1.96 -16.43 11.45
C ILE A 37 2.22 -17.90 11.78
N ASN A 38 1.52 -18.44 12.79
CA ASN A 38 1.64 -19.84 13.23
C ASN A 38 0.81 -20.76 12.33
N LYS A 39 1.17 -20.81 11.06
CA LYS A 39 0.57 -21.64 10.00
C LYS A 39 1.63 -22.02 8.97
N SER A 40 1.36 -23.08 8.23
CA SER A 40 2.24 -23.53 7.15
C SER A 40 2.35 -22.50 6.03
N LYS A 41 3.51 -22.46 5.38
CA LYS A 41 3.79 -21.54 4.27
C LYS A 41 2.73 -21.62 3.18
N GLN A 42 2.31 -22.83 2.83
CA GLN A 42 1.32 -23.05 1.76
C GLN A 42 -0.07 -22.52 2.16
N GLU A 43 -0.49 -22.72 3.41
CA GLU A 43 -1.77 -22.22 3.91
C GLU A 43 -1.80 -20.67 3.90
N VAL A 44 -0.74 -20.04 4.41
CA VAL A 44 -0.62 -18.58 4.41
C VAL A 44 -0.59 -18.02 2.99
N PHE A 45 0.18 -18.63 2.08
CA PHE A 45 0.26 -18.19 0.70
C PHE A 45 -1.07 -18.34 -0.03
N ASN A 46 -1.75 -19.50 0.12
CA ASN A 46 -3.06 -19.75 -0.49
C ASN A 46 -4.13 -18.76 -0.02
N TYR A 47 -4.02 -18.26 1.22
CA TYR A 47 -4.91 -17.22 1.72
C TYR A 47 -4.59 -15.85 1.11
N LEU A 48 -3.31 -15.47 1.04
CA LEU A 48 -2.86 -14.16 0.59
C LEU A 48 -2.98 -13.94 -0.91
N LYS A 49 -2.79 -15.01 -1.74
CA LYS A 49 -2.87 -14.88 -3.19
C LYS A 49 -4.27 -14.55 -3.71
N LEU A 50 -5.32 -14.78 -2.91
CA LEU A 50 -6.69 -14.49 -3.30
C LEU A 50 -7.01 -13.01 -3.02
N LEU A 51 -7.21 -12.22 -4.07
CA LEU A 51 -7.56 -10.81 -3.95
C LEU A 51 -8.88 -10.59 -3.19
N LYS A 52 -9.84 -11.51 -3.32
CA LYS A 52 -11.12 -11.47 -2.58
C LYS A 52 -10.93 -11.56 -1.07
N ASN A 53 -9.88 -12.20 -0.57
CA ASN A 53 -9.63 -12.28 0.86
C ASN A 53 -9.26 -10.91 1.46
N GLN A 54 -8.91 -9.91 0.64
CA GLN A 54 -8.68 -8.54 1.10
C GLN A 54 -9.92 -7.94 1.76
N GLU A 55 -11.11 -8.37 1.40
CA GLU A 55 -12.36 -7.98 2.07
C GLU A 55 -12.37 -8.30 3.57
N LYS A 56 -11.58 -9.31 3.98
CA LYS A 56 -11.52 -9.80 5.37
C LYS A 56 -10.36 -9.21 6.18
N TYR A 57 -9.37 -8.58 5.52
CA TYR A 57 -8.19 -8.11 6.24
C TYR A 57 -7.71 -6.70 5.84
N SER A 58 -8.08 -6.20 4.66
CA SER A 58 -7.61 -4.89 4.22
C SER A 58 -8.35 -3.77 4.94
N VAL A 59 -7.63 -2.97 5.73
CA VAL A 59 -8.22 -1.82 6.43
C VAL A 59 -8.80 -0.79 5.46
N TRP A 60 -8.26 -0.70 4.24
CA TRP A 60 -8.80 0.21 3.21
C TRP A 60 -10.14 -0.26 2.69
N VAL A 61 -10.30 -1.57 2.44
CA VAL A 61 -11.57 -2.16 1.99
C VAL A 61 -12.62 -2.08 3.10
N MET A 62 -12.23 -2.43 4.33
CA MET A 62 -13.14 -2.42 5.49
C MET A 62 -13.54 -1.00 5.94
N LYS A 63 -12.83 0.04 5.49
CA LYS A 63 -13.08 1.43 5.90
C LYS A 63 -14.37 2.00 5.30
N ASP A 64 -14.74 1.60 4.10
CA ASP A 64 -15.97 2.01 3.44
C ASP A 64 -16.92 0.81 3.28
N PRO A 65 -17.97 0.69 4.11
CA PRO A 65 -18.94 -0.40 3.99
C PRO A 65 -19.70 -0.42 2.66
N ASN A 66 -19.70 0.69 1.92
CA ASN A 66 -20.35 0.84 0.62
C ASN A 66 -19.36 0.82 -0.54
N ILE A 67 -18.13 0.35 -0.31
CA ILE A 67 -17.14 0.21 -1.38
C ILE A 67 -17.67 -0.73 -2.46
N ASN A 68 -17.60 -0.29 -3.72
CA ASN A 68 -17.93 -1.16 -4.84
C ASN A 68 -16.64 -1.86 -5.30
N LEU A 69 -16.63 -3.19 -5.21
CA LEU A 69 -15.51 -4.05 -5.62
C LEU A 69 -15.92 -4.85 -6.86
N VAL A 70 -15.07 -4.84 -7.88
CA VAL A 70 -15.25 -5.65 -9.10
C VAL A 70 -14.01 -6.50 -9.31
N TYR A 71 -14.22 -7.81 -9.44
CA TYR A 71 -13.14 -8.78 -9.67
C TYR A 71 -13.23 -9.31 -11.10
N THR A 72 -12.09 -9.45 -11.77
CA THR A 72 -11.99 -10.07 -13.09
C THR A 72 -10.82 -11.07 -13.15
N GLY A 73 -10.91 -12.02 -14.07
CA GLY A 73 -9.92 -13.10 -14.17
C GLY A 73 -10.15 -14.18 -13.10
N THR A 74 -9.25 -15.16 -13.06
CA THR A 74 -9.25 -16.22 -12.05
C THR A 74 -8.48 -15.75 -10.82
N ASP A 75 -9.18 -15.59 -9.70
CA ASP A 75 -8.56 -15.09 -8.47
C ASP A 75 -7.38 -15.97 -8.03
N GLY A 76 -6.29 -15.34 -7.61
CA GLY A 76 -5.05 -16.01 -7.22
C GLY A 76 -4.17 -16.47 -8.38
N THR A 77 -4.38 -15.96 -9.59
CA THR A 77 -3.52 -16.18 -10.77
C THR A 77 -3.03 -14.87 -11.36
N VAL A 78 -1.95 -14.90 -12.15
CA VAL A 78 -1.48 -13.74 -12.91
C VAL A 78 -2.58 -13.24 -13.85
N GLY A 79 -2.79 -11.93 -13.90
CA GLY A 79 -3.86 -11.27 -14.64
C GLY A 79 -5.19 -11.16 -13.87
N ALA A 80 -5.31 -11.75 -12.67
CA ALA A 80 -6.45 -11.49 -11.80
C ALA A 80 -6.44 -10.03 -11.34
N THR A 81 -7.59 -9.37 -11.41
CA THR A 81 -7.73 -7.96 -11.02
C THR A 81 -8.80 -7.77 -9.95
N SER A 82 -8.63 -6.74 -9.17
CA SER A 82 -9.65 -6.18 -8.27
C SER A 82 -9.68 -4.67 -8.44
N SER A 83 -10.80 -4.11 -8.85
CA SER A 83 -11.00 -2.67 -8.91
C SER A 83 -11.97 -2.23 -7.82
N TRP A 84 -11.78 -0.99 -7.35
CA TRP A 84 -12.61 -0.42 -6.30
C TRP A 84 -13.05 1.00 -6.63
N THR A 85 -14.25 1.31 -6.16
CA THR A 85 -14.80 2.67 -6.18
C THR A 85 -15.36 2.97 -4.80
N SER A 86 -14.82 3.98 -4.15
CA SER A 86 -15.23 4.44 -2.82
C SER A 86 -15.49 5.93 -2.81
N ASN A 87 -16.47 6.35 -2.02
CA ASN A 87 -16.72 7.75 -1.72
C ASN A 87 -15.84 8.29 -0.57
N ASP A 88 -15.17 7.42 0.19
CA ASP A 88 -14.17 7.84 1.18
C ASP A 88 -12.92 8.35 0.46
N LYS A 89 -12.55 9.61 0.71
CA LYS A 89 -11.40 10.28 0.07
C LYS A 89 -10.05 9.62 0.37
N ASN A 90 -9.96 8.82 1.45
CA ASN A 90 -8.74 8.11 1.80
C ASN A 90 -8.65 6.72 1.13
N VAL A 91 -9.74 6.24 0.54
CA VAL A 91 -9.80 4.98 -0.21
C VAL A 91 -9.79 5.28 -1.71
N GLY A 92 -10.65 6.20 -2.17
CA GLY A 92 -10.68 6.68 -3.53
C GLY A 92 -11.12 5.65 -4.56
N ILE A 93 -10.54 5.76 -5.75
CA ILE A 93 -10.82 4.89 -6.91
C ILE A 93 -9.51 4.32 -7.44
N GLY A 94 -9.50 3.02 -7.76
CA GLY A 94 -8.34 2.39 -8.35
C GLY A 94 -8.56 0.93 -8.72
N ALA A 95 -7.49 0.29 -9.16
CA ALA A 95 -7.45 -1.13 -9.48
C ALA A 95 -6.11 -1.72 -9.11
N GLN A 96 -6.08 -3.01 -8.84
CA GLN A 96 -4.87 -3.80 -8.69
C GLN A 96 -4.92 -5.04 -9.57
N GLU A 97 -3.75 -5.50 -9.99
CA GLU A 97 -3.56 -6.67 -10.83
C GLU A 97 -2.41 -7.51 -10.30
N ILE A 98 -2.58 -8.83 -10.23
CA ILE A 98 -1.47 -9.75 -9.98
C ILE A 98 -0.63 -9.83 -11.26
N ILE A 99 0.58 -9.27 -11.22
CA ILE A 99 1.48 -9.20 -12.37
C ILE A 99 2.55 -10.30 -12.36
N ASN A 100 2.80 -10.92 -11.20
CA ASN A 100 3.70 -12.05 -11.07
C ASN A 100 3.31 -12.90 -9.85
N LEU A 101 3.46 -14.21 -9.97
CA LEU A 101 3.17 -15.17 -8.91
C LEU A 101 4.16 -16.33 -8.96
N VAL A 102 4.85 -16.57 -7.85
CA VAL A 102 5.64 -17.78 -7.62
C VAL A 102 4.94 -18.56 -6.52
N ASP A 103 4.33 -19.70 -6.90
CA ASP A 103 3.46 -20.45 -5.99
C ASP A 103 4.19 -20.88 -4.72
N GLY A 104 3.55 -20.65 -3.58
CA GLY A 104 4.11 -20.88 -2.26
C GLY A 104 5.26 -19.96 -1.85
N GLU A 105 5.62 -18.93 -2.63
CA GLU A 105 6.76 -18.05 -2.35
C GLU A 105 6.44 -16.56 -2.37
N SER A 106 5.90 -16.04 -3.48
CA SER A 106 5.68 -14.61 -3.61
C SER A 106 4.60 -14.25 -4.63
N MET A 107 4.04 -13.05 -4.43
CA MET A 107 3.09 -12.42 -5.34
C MET A 107 3.48 -10.95 -5.51
N ASP A 108 3.57 -10.49 -6.75
CA ASP A 108 3.74 -9.09 -7.10
C ASP A 108 2.44 -8.52 -7.68
N VAL A 109 2.04 -7.36 -7.20
CA VAL A 109 0.81 -6.68 -7.58
C VAL A 109 1.12 -5.27 -8.06
N GLU A 110 0.60 -4.89 -9.23
CA GLU A 110 0.55 -3.51 -9.69
C GLU A 110 -0.72 -2.86 -9.15
N ILE A 111 -0.61 -1.63 -8.61
CA ILE A 111 -1.72 -0.88 -8.03
C ILE A 111 -1.84 0.46 -8.74
N LYS A 112 -2.93 0.68 -9.45
CA LYS A 112 -3.23 1.91 -10.18
C LYS A 112 -4.31 2.70 -9.44
N PHE A 113 -3.95 3.86 -8.92
CA PHE A 113 -4.90 4.82 -8.36
C PHE A 113 -5.36 5.80 -9.42
N GLU A 114 -6.67 6.08 -9.44
CA GLU A 114 -7.28 7.12 -10.28
C GLU A 114 -7.65 8.35 -9.46
N LYS A 115 -8.16 8.15 -8.26
CA LYS A 115 -8.54 9.20 -7.29
C LYS A 115 -8.00 8.87 -5.90
N PRO A 116 -7.61 9.90 -5.10
CA PRO A 116 -7.65 11.34 -5.40
C PRO A 116 -6.57 11.81 -6.38
N PHE A 117 -5.50 11.04 -6.58
CA PHE A 117 -4.38 11.35 -7.48
C PHE A 117 -4.02 10.12 -8.32
N LYS A 118 -3.72 10.34 -9.60
CA LYS A 118 -3.24 9.27 -10.47
C LYS A 118 -1.82 8.85 -10.05
N ALA A 119 -1.66 7.57 -9.73
CA ALA A 119 -0.37 6.98 -9.37
C ALA A 119 -0.36 5.49 -9.73
N THR A 120 0.82 4.98 -10.08
CA THR A 120 1.08 3.55 -10.20
C THR A 120 2.11 3.16 -9.18
N ASN A 121 1.78 2.19 -8.34
CA ASN A 121 2.62 1.65 -7.29
C ASN A 121 2.66 0.13 -7.40
N TYR A 122 3.57 -0.49 -6.67
CA TYR A 122 3.73 -1.94 -6.66
C TYR A 122 3.75 -2.45 -5.23
N ALA A 123 3.19 -3.63 -5.04
CA ALA A 123 3.29 -4.34 -3.77
C ALA A 123 3.82 -5.75 -4.04
N LYS A 124 4.80 -6.17 -3.23
CA LYS A 124 5.32 -7.53 -3.23
C LYS A 124 5.06 -8.18 -1.89
N THR A 125 4.37 -9.30 -1.90
CA THR A 125 4.18 -10.16 -0.73
C THR A 125 5.07 -11.38 -0.87
N THR A 126 5.86 -11.69 0.16
CA THR A 126 6.73 -12.87 0.20
C THR A 126 6.43 -13.68 1.46
N VAL A 127 6.40 -14.99 1.34
CA VAL A 127 6.23 -15.92 2.45
C VAL A 127 7.45 -16.81 2.61
N THR A 128 7.94 -16.96 3.84
CA THR A 128 9.17 -17.73 4.15
C THR A 128 8.95 -18.54 5.43
N THR A 129 9.26 -19.83 5.41
CA THR A 129 9.27 -20.65 6.61
C THR A 129 10.36 -20.18 7.56
N VAL A 130 10.03 -19.98 8.84
CA VAL A 130 10.97 -19.54 9.89
C VAL A 130 11.04 -20.48 11.08
N GLY A 131 10.16 -21.46 11.15
CA GLY A 131 10.08 -22.47 12.19
C GLY A 131 9.06 -23.53 11.83
N ASP A 132 8.90 -24.54 12.67
CA ASP A 132 7.92 -25.62 12.49
C ASP A 132 6.51 -25.04 12.55
N GLY A 133 5.75 -25.12 11.45
CA GLY A 133 4.43 -24.53 11.34
C GLY A 133 4.40 -22.99 11.43
N GLN A 134 5.53 -22.32 11.22
CA GLN A 134 5.61 -20.87 11.30
C GLN A 134 6.08 -20.24 9.99
N THR A 135 5.37 -19.23 9.55
CA THR A 135 5.63 -18.50 8.30
C THR A 135 5.80 -17.01 8.55
N LYS A 136 6.92 -16.47 8.12
CA LYS A 136 7.12 -15.03 8.02
C LYS A 136 6.51 -14.52 6.72
N VAL A 137 5.63 -13.54 6.83
CA VAL A 137 5.09 -12.76 5.73
C VAL A 137 5.78 -11.41 5.70
N SER A 138 6.37 -11.05 4.56
CA SER A 138 6.88 -9.70 4.29
C SER A 138 6.05 -9.08 3.18
N ASN A 139 5.56 -7.87 3.41
CA ASN A 139 4.86 -7.06 2.41
C ASN A 139 5.66 -5.78 2.17
N VAL A 140 6.07 -5.58 0.91
CA VAL A 140 6.84 -4.43 0.45
C VAL A 140 5.99 -3.61 -0.49
N PHE A 141 5.78 -2.35 -0.16
CA PHE A 141 5.13 -1.37 -1.03
C PHE A 141 6.20 -0.44 -1.61
N THR A 142 6.13 -0.21 -2.92
CA THR A 142 7.01 0.73 -3.63
C THR A 142 6.19 1.68 -4.48
N GLY A 143 6.57 2.95 -4.44
CA GLY A 143 5.92 4.00 -5.21
C GLY A 143 6.91 5.08 -5.62
N ARG A 144 6.49 5.92 -6.57
CA ARG A 144 7.29 7.05 -7.04
C ARG A 144 6.43 8.30 -7.14
N ALA A 145 6.84 9.34 -6.41
CA ALA A 145 6.20 10.64 -6.47
C ALA A 145 7.03 11.63 -7.27
N LYS A 146 6.35 12.44 -8.11
CA LYS A 146 7.00 13.52 -8.87
C LYS A 146 7.28 14.72 -7.96
N PHE A 147 8.34 15.46 -8.27
CA PHE A 147 8.61 16.77 -7.66
C PHE A 147 7.45 17.75 -7.94
N PRO A 148 7.05 18.57 -6.99
CA PRO A 148 7.54 18.66 -5.60
C PRO A 148 6.77 17.74 -4.61
N MET A 149 5.83 16.91 -5.10
CA MET A 149 4.99 16.05 -4.26
C MET A 149 5.76 14.90 -3.58
N ASN A 150 7.00 14.64 -4.00
CA ASN A 150 7.87 13.65 -3.36
C ASN A 150 8.16 13.94 -1.88
N ILE A 151 7.94 15.15 -1.40
CA ILE A 151 8.01 15.48 0.04
C ILE A 151 7.07 14.61 0.87
N MET A 152 5.96 14.14 0.30
CA MET A 152 5.02 13.23 0.96
C MET A 152 5.66 11.90 1.33
N ASN A 153 6.76 11.48 0.63
CA ASN A 153 7.47 10.25 0.94
C ASN A 153 8.06 10.25 2.36
N LEU A 154 8.32 11.41 2.96
CA LEU A 154 8.77 11.54 4.34
C LEU A 154 7.73 11.02 5.36
N PHE A 155 6.47 11.00 4.97
CA PHE A 155 5.35 10.62 5.85
C PHE A 155 4.72 9.28 5.47
N MET A 156 5.13 8.68 4.35
CA MET A 156 4.48 7.48 3.79
C MET A 156 4.54 6.29 4.74
N ASP A 157 5.63 6.09 5.48
CA ASP A 157 5.69 4.98 6.45
C ASP A 157 4.67 5.17 7.60
N LYS A 158 4.47 6.41 8.04
CA LYS A 158 3.47 6.71 9.08
C LYS A 158 2.03 6.57 8.56
N LEU A 159 1.78 6.90 7.29
CA LEU A 159 0.45 6.89 6.68
C LEU A 159 0.09 5.50 6.16
N VAL A 160 0.89 4.97 5.25
CA VAL A 160 0.64 3.70 4.58
C VAL A 160 1.21 2.52 5.37
N GLY A 161 2.42 2.67 5.93
CA GLY A 161 3.08 1.61 6.67
C GLY A 161 2.31 1.13 7.89
N ARG A 162 1.64 2.04 8.60
CA ARG A 162 0.77 1.68 9.73
C ARG A 162 -0.40 0.80 9.28
N ASP A 163 -1.03 1.13 8.16
CA ASP A 163 -2.18 0.39 7.66
C ASP A 163 -1.73 -0.95 7.02
N MET A 164 -0.55 -1.00 6.39
CA MET A 164 0.08 -2.26 5.97
C MET A 164 0.31 -3.20 7.14
N GLN A 165 0.82 -2.68 8.29
CA GLN A 165 1.01 -3.52 9.48
C GLN A 165 -0.31 -4.06 10.00
N ARG A 166 -1.36 -3.22 10.07
CA ARG A 166 -2.70 -3.66 10.46
C ARG A 166 -3.27 -4.74 9.55
N ASN A 167 -3.02 -4.64 8.24
CA ASN A 167 -3.43 -5.69 7.30
C ASN A 167 -2.75 -7.02 7.63
N LEU A 168 -1.45 -7.01 7.91
CA LEU A 168 -0.72 -8.22 8.31
C LEU A 168 -1.21 -8.79 9.64
N ASP A 169 -1.52 -7.92 10.61
CA ASP A 169 -2.08 -8.34 11.90
C ASP A 169 -3.47 -8.96 11.72
N ASN A 170 -4.30 -8.41 10.84
CA ASN A 170 -5.61 -8.96 10.48
C ASN A 170 -5.48 -10.32 9.79
N VAL A 171 -4.53 -10.47 8.85
CA VAL A 171 -4.24 -11.77 8.21
C VAL A 171 -3.85 -12.80 9.26
N LYS A 172 -2.92 -12.45 10.17
CA LYS A 172 -2.51 -13.31 11.27
C LYS A 172 -3.72 -13.73 12.12
N ASN A 173 -4.52 -12.77 12.57
CA ASN A 173 -5.69 -13.04 13.38
C ASN A 173 -6.73 -13.93 12.66
N ASN A 174 -6.88 -13.78 11.34
CA ASN A 174 -7.82 -14.59 10.56
C ASN A 174 -7.35 -16.02 10.37
N LEU A 175 -6.06 -16.26 10.28
CA LEU A 175 -5.48 -17.58 10.05
C LEU A 175 -5.23 -18.36 11.35
N GLU A 176 -4.99 -17.68 12.48
CA GLU A 176 -4.68 -18.31 13.78
C GLU A 176 -5.91 -18.55 14.67
N LYS A 177 -7.13 -18.25 14.17
CA LYS A 177 -8.40 -18.53 14.84
C LYS A 177 -8.71 -20.01 14.93
#